data_bf194eebdbede62063ecbd7c6b6db87a
#
_entry.id   bf194eebdbede62063ecbd7c6b6db87a
#
_cell.length_a   1.000
_cell.length_b   1.000
_cell.length_c   1.000
_cell.angle_alpha   90.00
_cell.angle_beta   90.00
_cell.angle_gamma   90.00
#
_symmetry.space_group_name_H-M   'P 1'
#
loop_
_entity.id
_entity.type
_entity.pdbx_description
1 polymer ?
#
loop_
_entity_poly.entity_id
_entity_poly.type
_entity_poly.pdbx_seq_one_letter_code
_entity_poly.pdbx_strand_id
1 'polypeptide(L)'
;MVARPLKPIKKESVRVQVFRQLRDQVLRRTWAPGSKIPSEYELSRTMGVSRVSIREGIQHLVSLGILETRHGEGTFVRALSGEIYFNSLIPLMALDETDIFHVLEYRRIIEKGTAALAAERATDHDLTEMEAVYDRMVRSQGDVAEFARADLGFHLVVAKATGNSVLIKVNNVLRSVLSVSMENIVSTLGMRDGLHYHRLLIEAVRSRNAPEAERLMEEHVVRTIERLRSEAGMAASGAAPAKTSQRAGLEERLALHRAFWDRQDQPRPLASFRVGDFFFSRHFKAAHGLLAPDAPITPEMLDVAAFLPDYERMFQESEAIGQDGFWAGEPFTGIPWMEAILGCPIRAGRESFTSRPWLSSPAEALEKVRFDPENPWLKKYLEFTAALVQQSRGRFPVGMPIMRGPTDMIGALIGQQEMVLALMMGDPVVMRRLVEQVARAFRSVIEAQRRLVPDFHGGTTLGFYHVWAPGPSIWWQDDLSAILSPKVYREFFLDAARLILAGHPHTAFHLHPASFFIIDELLSLEGLKVIEVNKDIGGPSVTAMLPVLSKIMDTRGLILWGDLTIEDLEVVKRSLPCRGLCLHVVAPTLAEAHRRRNYIHNWE
;
A
#
# COMPACT_ATOMS: atom_id res chain seq x y z
N MET A 1 43.77 -21.77 26.91
CA MET A 1 43.44 -20.98 25.70
C MET A 1 42.17 -21.56 25.09
N VAL A 2 41.06 -20.87 25.19
CA VAL A 2 39.79 -21.31 24.57
C VAL A 2 39.85 -20.86 23.11
N ALA A 3 39.85 -21.83 22.18
CA ALA A 3 39.84 -21.54 20.75
C ALA A 3 38.53 -20.78 20.40
N ARG A 4 38.66 -19.57 19.85
CA ARG A 4 37.52 -18.83 19.31
C ARG A 4 36.97 -19.62 18.11
N PRO A 5 35.66 -19.86 18.05
CA PRO A 5 35.04 -20.53 16.91
C PRO A 5 35.24 -19.72 15.62
N LEU A 6 35.68 -20.38 14.57
CA LEU A 6 35.81 -19.80 13.24
C LEU A 6 34.42 -19.35 12.75
N LYS A 7 34.33 -18.11 12.28
CA LYS A 7 33.09 -17.60 11.67
C LYS A 7 33.03 -17.98 10.18
N PRO A 8 31.86 -18.39 9.64
CA PRO A 8 31.74 -18.69 8.21
C PRO A 8 32.07 -17.45 7.38
N ILE A 9 32.94 -17.60 6.38
CA ILE A 9 33.23 -16.56 5.39
C ILE A 9 32.04 -16.51 4.43
N LYS A 10 31.24 -15.45 4.47
CA LYS A 10 30.21 -15.21 3.46
C LYS A 10 30.89 -14.84 2.13
N LYS A 11 30.96 -15.78 1.20
CA LYS A 11 31.33 -15.47 -0.19
C LYS A 11 30.26 -14.56 -0.79
N GLU A 12 30.64 -13.35 -1.15
CA GLU A 12 29.78 -12.46 -1.93
C GLU A 12 29.56 -13.11 -3.32
N SER A 13 28.30 -13.15 -3.78
CA SER A 13 28.01 -13.80 -5.06
C SER A 13 28.72 -13.08 -6.20
N VAL A 14 29.21 -13.83 -7.19
CA VAL A 14 29.87 -13.31 -8.40
C VAL A 14 28.98 -12.26 -9.08
N ARG A 15 27.68 -12.47 -9.10
CA ARG A 15 26.67 -11.57 -9.64
C ARG A 15 26.69 -10.19 -8.98
N VAL A 16 26.77 -10.11 -7.64
CA VAL A 16 26.85 -8.84 -6.90
C VAL A 16 28.16 -8.12 -7.17
N GLN A 17 29.26 -8.87 -7.27
CA GLN A 17 30.58 -8.30 -7.58
C GLN A 17 30.61 -7.72 -9.01
N VAL A 18 30.04 -8.43 -9.99
CA VAL A 18 29.90 -7.94 -11.38
C VAL A 18 29.09 -6.67 -11.42
N PHE A 19 27.88 -6.68 -10.85
CA PHE A 19 27.03 -5.50 -10.78
C PHE A 19 27.76 -4.28 -10.20
N ARG A 20 28.45 -4.46 -9.06
CA ARG A 20 29.18 -3.39 -8.40
C ARG A 20 30.31 -2.83 -9.28
N GLN A 21 31.10 -3.70 -9.92
CA GLN A 21 32.19 -3.24 -10.80
C GLN A 21 31.67 -2.51 -12.03
N LEU A 22 30.63 -3.00 -12.70
CA LEU A 22 30.04 -2.33 -13.85
C LEU A 22 29.44 -0.97 -13.45
N ARG A 23 28.72 -0.90 -12.33
CA ARG A 23 28.19 0.34 -11.77
C ARG A 23 29.31 1.37 -11.52
N ASP A 24 30.39 0.93 -10.88
CA ASP A 24 31.51 1.81 -10.54
C ASP A 24 32.22 2.38 -11.77
N GLN A 25 32.28 1.65 -12.89
CA GLN A 25 32.77 2.19 -14.17
C GLN A 25 31.91 3.36 -14.68
N VAL A 26 30.60 3.27 -14.54
CA VAL A 26 29.68 4.35 -14.92
C VAL A 26 29.79 5.53 -13.94
N LEU A 27 29.79 5.28 -12.63
CA LEU A 27 29.87 6.34 -11.61
C LEU A 27 31.20 7.12 -11.67
N ARG A 28 32.32 6.45 -11.96
CA ARG A 28 33.63 7.09 -12.16
C ARG A 28 33.76 7.77 -13.53
N ARG A 29 32.69 7.72 -14.36
CA ARG A 29 32.70 8.24 -15.74
C ARG A 29 33.78 7.64 -16.65
N THR A 30 34.29 6.44 -16.31
CA THR A 30 35.17 5.69 -17.20
C THR A 30 34.42 5.36 -18.50
N TRP A 31 33.12 5.07 -18.38
CA TRP A 31 32.19 5.04 -19.52
C TRP A 31 31.35 6.32 -19.50
N ALA A 32 31.56 7.15 -20.51
CA ALA A 32 30.87 8.44 -20.61
C ALA A 32 29.38 8.26 -20.87
N PRO A 33 28.51 9.19 -20.41
CA PRO A 33 27.10 9.21 -20.79
C PRO A 33 26.92 9.18 -22.31
N GLY A 34 26.05 8.31 -22.81
CA GLY A 34 25.81 8.07 -24.24
C GLY A 34 26.81 7.13 -24.93
N SER A 35 27.90 6.75 -24.26
CA SER A 35 28.87 5.83 -24.84
C SER A 35 28.40 4.37 -24.75
N LYS A 36 28.82 3.57 -25.71
CA LYS A 36 28.62 2.12 -25.73
C LYS A 36 29.58 1.46 -24.73
N ILE A 37 29.07 0.55 -23.89
CA ILE A 37 29.91 -0.26 -23.02
C ILE A 37 30.48 -1.46 -23.78
N PRO A 38 31.58 -2.09 -23.30
CA PRO A 38 32.10 -3.31 -23.89
C PRO A 38 31.05 -4.41 -23.95
N SER A 39 31.14 -5.28 -24.94
CA SER A 39 30.22 -6.39 -25.14
C SER A 39 30.25 -7.39 -23.97
N GLU A 40 29.16 -8.15 -23.80
CA GLU A 40 29.08 -9.25 -22.80
C GLU A 40 30.29 -10.21 -22.91
N TYR A 41 30.76 -10.44 -24.13
CA TYR A 41 31.90 -11.30 -24.39
C TYR A 41 33.22 -10.70 -23.88
N GLU A 42 33.46 -9.43 -24.19
CA GLU A 42 34.65 -8.70 -23.72
C GLU A 42 34.67 -8.58 -22.20
N LEU A 43 33.53 -8.19 -21.60
CA LEU A 43 33.41 -8.09 -20.14
C LEU A 43 33.62 -9.46 -19.45
N SER A 44 33.07 -10.53 -20.02
CA SER A 44 33.26 -11.90 -19.51
C SER A 44 34.76 -12.31 -19.50
N ARG A 45 35.47 -11.97 -20.57
CA ARG A 45 36.93 -12.23 -20.64
C ARG A 45 37.72 -11.37 -19.65
N THR A 46 37.40 -10.10 -19.56
CA THR A 46 38.12 -9.14 -18.70
C THR A 46 37.91 -9.44 -17.21
N MET A 47 36.69 -9.83 -16.82
CA MET A 47 36.34 -10.09 -15.42
C MET A 47 36.53 -11.55 -15.03
N GLY A 48 36.81 -12.46 -15.96
CA GLY A 48 37.04 -13.89 -15.69
C GLY A 48 35.78 -14.61 -15.18
N VAL A 49 34.59 -14.16 -15.58
CA VAL A 49 33.28 -14.69 -15.12
C VAL A 49 32.41 -15.13 -16.30
N SER A 50 31.35 -15.90 -16.03
CA SER A 50 30.46 -16.39 -17.07
C SER A 50 29.69 -15.23 -17.75
N ARG A 51 29.39 -15.40 -19.06
CA ARG A 51 28.56 -14.43 -19.80
C ARG A 51 27.17 -14.27 -19.17
N VAL A 52 26.64 -15.30 -18.53
CA VAL A 52 25.36 -15.22 -17.80
C VAL A 52 25.46 -14.23 -16.66
N SER A 53 26.53 -14.30 -15.84
CA SER A 53 26.74 -13.35 -14.73
C SER A 53 26.90 -11.90 -15.21
N ILE A 54 27.57 -11.69 -16.35
CA ILE A 54 27.69 -10.36 -16.97
C ILE A 54 26.33 -9.86 -17.43
N ARG A 55 25.56 -10.69 -18.15
CA ARG A 55 24.22 -10.34 -18.64
C ARG A 55 23.29 -9.95 -17.50
N GLU A 56 23.27 -10.70 -16.42
CA GLU A 56 22.48 -10.39 -15.25
C GLU A 56 22.89 -9.06 -14.60
N GLY A 57 24.19 -8.78 -14.51
CA GLY A 57 24.72 -7.50 -14.03
C GLY A 57 24.29 -6.33 -14.92
N ILE A 58 24.36 -6.49 -16.25
CA ILE A 58 23.90 -5.51 -17.22
C ILE A 58 22.38 -5.30 -17.11
N GLN A 59 21.59 -6.37 -17.09
CA GLN A 59 20.13 -6.28 -16.96
C GLN A 59 19.70 -5.57 -15.69
N HIS A 60 20.41 -5.80 -14.58
CA HIS A 60 20.15 -5.09 -13.33
C HIS A 60 20.46 -3.58 -13.48
N LEU A 61 21.54 -3.19 -14.17
CA LEU A 61 21.83 -1.80 -14.44
C LEU A 61 20.82 -1.17 -15.44
N VAL A 62 20.30 -1.97 -16.37
CA VAL A 62 19.21 -1.54 -17.29
C VAL A 62 17.91 -1.34 -16.53
N SER A 63 17.55 -2.23 -15.62
CA SER A 63 16.35 -2.07 -14.77
C SER A 63 16.42 -0.86 -13.85
N LEU A 64 17.63 -0.47 -13.44
CA LEU A 64 17.88 0.77 -12.70
C LEU A 64 17.97 2.01 -13.58
N GLY A 65 17.80 1.89 -14.90
CA GLY A 65 17.88 3.00 -15.84
C GLY A 65 19.30 3.60 -16.02
N ILE A 66 20.33 2.91 -15.54
CA ILE A 66 21.74 3.34 -15.67
C ILE A 66 22.29 3.03 -17.06
N LEU A 67 21.89 1.89 -17.61
CA LEU A 67 22.21 1.45 -18.95
C LEU A 67 20.94 1.32 -19.79
N GLU A 68 21.07 1.35 -21.10
CA GLU A 68 20.01 0.99 -22.05
C GLU A 68 20.56 0.02 -23.09
N THR A 69 19.78 -1.02 -23.41
CA THR A 69 20.11 -1.97 -24.47
C THR A 69 19.35 -1.59 -25.74
N ARG A 70 20.08 -1.34 -26.83
CA ARG A 70 19.52 -1.09 -28.16
C ARG A 70 19.67 -2.35 -28.99
N HIS A 71 18.55 -2.81 -29.56
CA HIS A 71 18.53 -4.06 -30.31
C HIS A 71 19.47 -4.00 -31.51
N GLY A 72 20.41 -4.97 -31.60
CA GLY A 72 21.43 -4.99 -32.68
C GLY A 72 22.62 -4.03 -32.51
N GLU A 73 22.51 -3.03 -31.65
CA GLU A 73 23.55 -2.02 -31.47
C GLU A 73 24.43 -2.26 -30.23
N GLY A 74 23.87 -2.87 -29.19
CA GLY A 74 24.58 -3.14 -27.93
C GLY A 74 24.00 -2.38 -26.74
N THR A 75 24.78 -2.29 -25.66
CA THR A 75 24.38 -1.61 -24.43
C THR A 75 25.12 -0.28 -24.27
N PHE A 76 24.41 0.76 -23.89
CA PHE A 76 24.91 2.14 -23.79
C PHE A 76 24.69 2.69 -22.39
N VAL A 77 25.59 3.57 -21.94
CA VAL A 77 25.38 4.35 -20.72
C VAL A 77 24.31 5.40 -20.99
N ARG A 78 23.23 5.38 -20.24
CA ARG A 78 22.25 6.48 -20.33
C ARG A 78 22.90 7.80 -19.93
N ALA A 79 22.49 8.88 -20.59
CA ALA A 79 22.81 10.22 -20.15
C ALA A 79 22.18 10.39 -18.75
N LEU A 80 23.01 10.21 -17.71
CA LEU A 80 22.60 10.31 -16.33
C LEU A 80 22.34 11.78 -16.01
N SER A 81 21.15 12.27 -16.34
CA SER A 81 20.60 13.41 -15.63
C SER A 81 20.22 12.89 -14.23
N GLY A 82 20.53 13.66 -13.18
CA GLY A 82 20.15 13.31 -11.82
C GLY A 82 18.65 13.00 -11.66
N GLU A 83 17.83 13.45 -12.62
CA GLU A 83 16.41 13.16 -12.79
C GLU A 83 16.08 11.67 -12.89
N ILE A 84 16.91 10.84 -13.50
CA ILE A 84 16.62 9.40 -13.67
C ILE A 84 16.70 8.65 -12.34
N TYR A 85 17.66 8.97 -11.48
CA TYR A 85 17.77 8.35 -10.15
C TYR A 85 16.68 8.86 -9.22
N PHE A 86 16.34 10.12 -9.29
CA PHE A 86 15.29 10.71 -8.50
C PHE A 86 13.90 10.32 -9.03
N ASN A 87 13.72 10.16 -10.34
CA ASN A 87 12.47 9.66 -10.94
C ASN A 87 12.16 8.21 -10.52
N SER A 88 13.15 7.41 -10.15
CA SER A 88 12.91 6.10 -9.53
C SER A 88 12.46 6.20 -8.05
N LEU A 89 12.66 7.35 -7.40
CA LEU A 89 12.13 7.65 -6.06
C LEU A 89 10.74 8.28 -6.12
N ILE A 90 10.34 8.90 -7.25
CA ILE A 90 9.00 9.47 -7.42
C ILE A 90 7.89 8.42 -7.20
N PRO A 91 7.96 7.19 -7.75
CA PRO A 91 6.98 6.16 -7.43
C PRO A 91 6.97 5.80 -5.95
N LEU A 92 8.13 5.76 -5.29
CA LEU A 92 8.22 5.48 -3.86
C LEU A 92 7.68 6.63 -3.00
N MET A 93 7.85 7.88 -3.44
CA MET A 93 7.33 9.07 -2.75
C MET A 93 5.87 9.37 -3.11
N ALA A 94 5.43 8.97 -4.31
CA ALA A 94 4.03 9.07 -4.73
C ALA A 94 3.19 7.84 -4.30
N LEU A 95 3.84 6.74 -3.90
CA LEU A 95 3.23 5.53 -3.39
C LEU A 95 2.86 5.65 -1.89
N ASP A 96 3.54 6.52 -1.15
CA ASP A 96 3.04 6.96 0.15
C ASP A 96 2.02 8.07 -0.15
N GLU A 97 0.77 7.90 0.27
CA GLU A 97 -0.15 9.03 0.44
C GLU A 97 0.53 10.00 1.40
N THR A 98 1.32 10.89 0.83
CA THR A 98 2.07 11.86 1.62
C THR A 98 1.03 12.77 2.23
N ASP A 99 0.79 12.61 3.53
CA ASP A 99 -0.05 13.53 4.29
C ASP A 99 0.38 14.94 3.92
N ILE A 100 -0.56 15.76 3.47
CA ILE A 100 -0.30 17.15 3.08
C ILE A 100 0.51 17.88 4.17
N PHE A 101 0.32 17.52 5.43
CA PHE A 101 1.09 18.08 6.55
C PHE A 101 2.54 17.64 6.55
N HIS A 102 2.87 16.40 6.11
CA HIS A 102 4.26 15.96 5.92
C HIS A 102 4.93 16.71 4.76
N VAL A 103 4.20 16.95 3.66
CA VAL A 103 4.68 17.79 2.55
C VAL A 103 4.96 19.21 3.02
N LEU A 104 4.05 19.79 3.79
CA LEU A 104 4.21 21.13 4.33
C LEU A 104 5.32 21.21 5.39
N GLU A 105 5.54 20.16 6.19
CA GLU A 105 6.64 20.07 7.13
C GLU A 105 7.99 20.02 6.40
N TYR A 106 8.11 19.22 5.34
CA TYR A 106 9.27 19.22 4.44
C TYR A 106 9.49 20.62 3.86
N ARG A 107 8.45 21.24 3.30
CA ARG A 107 8.52 22.60 2.74
C ARG A 107 9.03 23.60 3.78
N ARG A 108 8.49 23.57 5.00
CA ARG A 108 8.94 24.46 6.10
C ARG A 108 10.42 24.31 6.39
N ILE A 109 10.94 23.07 6.43
CA ILE A 109 12.35 22.80 6.73
C ILE A 109 13.28 23.26 5.60
N ILE A 110 12.92 22.97 4.36
CA ILE A 110 13.81 23.18 3.21
C ILE A 110 13.64 24.57 2.59
N GLU A 111 12.40 25.04 2.43
CA GLU A 111 12.14 26.27 1.65
C GLU A 111 12.61 27.53 2.39
N LYS A 112 12.58 27.58 3.71
CA LYS A 112 13.11 28.73 4.45
C LYS A 112 14.62 28.94 4.21
N GLY A 113 15.43 27.89 4.32
CA GLY A 113 16.85 27.95 4.01
C GLY A 113 17.12 28.17 2.52
N THR A 114 16.26 27.68 1.66
CA THR A 114 16.31 27.93 0.21
C THR A 114 16.07 29.40 -0.09
N ALA A 115 15.12 30.06 0.55
CA ALA A 115 14.83 31.48 0.38
C ALA A 115 16.00 32.36 0.89
N ALA A 116 16.61 32.01 2.03
CA ALA A 116 17.80 32.70 2.52
C ALA A 116 18.96 32.62 1.50
N LEU A 117 19.28 31.42 1.02
CA LEU A 117 20.32 31.24 0.00
C LEU A 117 19.99 31.96 -1.33
N ALA A 118 18.73 31.98 -1.72
CA ALA A 118 18.30 32.73 -2.89
C ALA A 118 18.53 34.23 -2.73
N ALA A 119 18.23 34.79 -1.55
CA ALA A 119 18.50 36.20 -1.26
C ALA A 119 20.01 36.53 -1.35
N GLU A 120 20.88 35.60 -0.91
CA GLU A 120 22.33 35.79 -1.03
C GLU A 120 22.85 35.71 -2.47
N ARG A 121 22.25 34.88 -3.33
CA ARG A 121 22.87 34.42 -4.59
C ARG A 121 22.12 34.76 -5.85
N ALA A 122 20.84 35.14 -5.79
CA ALA A 122 20.02 35.42 -6.94
C ALA A 122 20.69 36.43 -7.88
N THR A 123 20.61 36.18 -9.17
CA THR A 123 21.02 37.13 -10.22
C THR A 123 19.83 38.02 -10.60
N ASP A 124 20.10 39.12 -11.35
CA ASP A 124 19.02 39.96 -11.89
C ASP A 124 18.10 39.18 -12.83
N HIS A 125 18.63 38.16 -13.50
CA HIS A 125 17.83 37.25 -14.32
C HIS A 125 16.87 36.42 -13.46
N ASP A 126 17.32 35.89 -12.32
CA ASP A 126 16.47 35.11 -11.40
C ASP A 126 15.36 35.99 -10.81
N LEU A 127 15.67 37.25 -10.47
CA LEU A 127 14.66 38.22 -10.02
C LEU A 127 13.61 38.48 -11.09
N THR A 128 14.03 38.66 -12.35
CA THR A 128 13.10 38.82 -13.48
C THR A 128 12.21 37.61 -13.67
N GLU A 129 12.75 36.41 -13.49
CA GLU A 129 11.99 35.16 -13.59
C GLU A 129 10.99 35.01 -12.44
N MET A 130 11.38 35.38 -11.19
CA MET A 130 10.47 35.43 -10.03
C MET A 130 9.29 36.37 -10.27
N GLU A 131 9.56 37.58 -10.79
CA GLU A 131 8.52 38.55 -11.12
C GLU A 131 7.59 38.04 -12.21
N ALA A 132 8.12 37.44 -13.26
CA ALA A 132 7.32 36.90 -14.35
C ALA A 132 6.37 35.77 -13.89
N VAL A 133 6.82 34.93 -12.94
CA VAL A 133 5.97 33.89 -12.35
C VAL A 133 4.94 34.49 -11.40
N TYR A 134 5.32 35.48 -10.59
CA TYR A 134 4.40 36.20 -9.72
C TYR A 134 3.29 36.90 -10.54
N ASP A 135 3.62 37.58 -11.64
CA ASP A 135 2.67 38.21 -12.54
C ASP A 135 1.70 37.19 -13.15
N ARG A 136 2.15 35.95 -13.38
CA ARG A 136 1.30 34.85 -13.82
C ARG A 136 0.30 34.46 -12.74
N MET A 137 0.74 34.37 -11.48
CA MET A 137 -0.18 34.15 -10.34
C MET A 137 -1.24 35.25 -10.26
N VAL A 138 -0.84 36.52 -10.39
CA VAL A 138 -1.77 37.65 -10.38
C VAL A 138 -2.83 37.54 -11.50
N ARG A 139 -2.43 37.11 -12.70
CA ARG A 139 -3.35 36.95 -13.84
C ARG A 139 -4.26 35.73 -13.73
N SER A 140 -3.88 34.72 -12.96
CA SER A 140 -4.62 33.44 -12.83
C SER A 140 -5.58 33.39 -11.63
N GLN A 141 -5.91 34.54 -11.00
CA GLN A 141 -6.77 34.57 -9.80
C GLN A 141 -8.20 34.02 -10.02
N GLY A 142 -8.62 33.77 -11.26
CA GLY A 142 -9.89 33.11 -11.58
C GLY A 142 -9.79 31.62 -11.89
N ASP A 143 -8.58 31.05 -11.91
CA ASP A 143 -8.30 29.65 -12.27
C ASP A 143 -7.40 29.00 -11.20
N VAL A 144 -8.01 28.14 -10.37
CA VAL A 144 -7.33 27.47 -9.26
C VAL A 144 -6.15 26.61 -9.74
N ALA A 145 -6.32 25.87 -10.82
CA ALA A 145 -5.30 24.97 -11.34
C ALA A 145 -4.11 25.73 -11.92
N GLU A 146 -4.37 26.82 -12.68
CA GLU A 146 -3.30 27.67 -13.22
C GLU A 146 -2.59 28.46 -12.13
N PHE A 147 -3.33 28.97 -11.14
CA PHE A 147 -2.73 29.63 -9.99
C PHE A 147 -1.81 28.67 -9.21
N ALA A 148 -2.25 27.47 -8.89
CA ALA A 148 -1.47 26.47 -8.18
C ALA A 148 -0.18 26.07 -8.94
N ARG A 149 -0.27 25.97 -10.28
CA ARG A 149 0.90 25.73 -11.12
C ARG A 149 1.90 26.90 -11.08
N ALA A 150 1.41 28.12 -11.09
CA ALA A 150 2.25 29.32 -11.02
C ALA A 150 2.87 29.47 -9.63
N ASP A 151 2.11 29.20 -8.56
CA ASP A 151 2.58 29.23 -7.17
C ASP A 151 3.72 28.22 -6.95
N LEU A 152 3.54 26.97 -7.37
CA LEU A 152 4.62 25.97 -7.37
C LEU A 152 5.81 26.42 -8.22
N GLY A 153 5.55 27.01 -9.38
CA GLY A 153 6.57 27.59 -10.24
C GLY A 153 7.44 28.62 -9.53
N PHE A 154 6.83 29.45 -8.68
CA PHE A 154 7.56 30.45 -7.89
C PHE A 154 8.57 29.79 -6.94
N HIS A 155 8.16 28.80 -6.17
CA HIS A 155 9.06 28.05 -5.26
C HIS A 155 10.22 27.37 -6.01
N LEU A 156 9.96 26.86 -7.23
CA LEU A 156 11.03 26.28 -8.07
C LEU A 156 12.02 27.34 -8.58
N VAL A 157 11.57 28.55 -8.90
CA VAL A 157 12.45 29.65 -9.29
C VAL A 157 13.29 30.12 -8.10
N VAL A 158 12.72 30.20 -6.88
CA VAL A 158 13.46 30.46 -5.66
C VAL A 158 14.56 29.41 -5.43
N ALA A 159 14.24 28.12 -5.62
CA ALA A 159 15.25 27.05 -5.54
C ALA A 159 16.35 27.18 -6.61
N LYS A 160 15.99 27.57 -7.83
CA LYS A 160 16.94 27.81 -8.93
C LYS A 160 17.89 28.96 -8.61
N ALA A 161 17.39 30.05 -8.02
CA ALA A 161 18.16 31.24 -7.65
C ALA A 161 19.25 30.96 -6.58
N THR A 162 19.16 29.83 -5.86
CA THR A 162 20.23 29.41 -4.95
C THR A 162 21.53 29.00 -5.65
N GLY A 163 21.49 28.65 -6.94
CA GLY A 163 22.62 28.04 -7.66
C GLY A 163 23.03 26.66 -7.14
N ASN A 164 22.33 26.12 -6.14
CA ASN A 164 22.63 24.82 -5.53
C ASN A 164 22.00 23.70 -6.36
N SER A 165 22.84 22.97 -7.09
CA SER A 165 22.37 21.89 -7.99
C SER A 165 21.61 20.76 -7.27
N VAL A 166 21.85 20.54 -5.99
CA VAL A 166 21.15 19.52 -5.20
C VAL A 166 19.74 20.01 -4.86
N LEU A 167 19.60 21.25 -4.33
CA LEU A 167 18.29 21.85 -4.05
C LEU A 167 17.42 21.90 -5.31
N ILE A 168 18.00 22.35 -6.43
CA ILE A 168 17.29 22.43 -7.73
C ILE A 168 16.76 21.03 -8.13
N LYS A 169 17.61 20.01 -8.08
CA LYS A 169 17.23 18.65 -8.48
C LYS A 169 16.18 18.05 -7.56
N VAL A 170 16.34 18.19 -6.23
CA VAL A 170 15.38 17.67 -5.26
C VAL A 170 14.01 18.33 -5.43
N ASN A 171 13.95 19.66 -5.58
CA ASN A 171 12.67 20.36 -5.78
C ASN A 171 12.00 19.98 -7.11
N ASN A 172 12.77 19.80 -8.18
CA ASN A 172 12.23 19.34 -9.48
C ASN A 172 11.62 17.92 -9.39
N VAL A 173 12.22 17.02 -8.63
CA VAL A 173 11.71 15.67 -8.40
C VAL A 173 10.41 15.71 -7.60
N LEU A 174 10.35 16.53 -6.57
CA LEU A 174 9.16 16.69 -5.73
C LEU A 174 8.03 17.45 -6.44
N ARG A 175 8.30 18.06 -7.58
CA ARG A 175 7.33 18.83 -8.36
C ARG A 175 6.02 18.08 -8.62
N SER A 176 6.09 16.80 -8.98
CA SER A 176 4.90 16.00 -9.27
C SER A 176 4.06 15.73 -8.01
N VAL A 177 4.71 15.50 -6.86
CA VAL A 177 4.05 15.35 -5.56
C VAL A 177 3.45 16.69 -5.10
N LEU A 178 4.23 17.76 -5.20
CA LEU A 178 3.83 19.10 -4.79
C LEU A 178 2.71 19.68 -5.66
N SER A 179 2.62 19.32 -6.96
CA SER A 179 1.59 19.88 -7.86
C SER A 179 0.16 19.52 -7.43
N VAL A 180 -0.07 18.27 -7.03
CA VAL A 180 -1.39 17.82 -6.53
C VAL A 180 -1.69 18.48 -5.18
N SER A 181 -0.71 18.55 -4.29
CA SER A 181 -0.86 19.18 -2.98
C SER A 181 -1.14 20.69 -3.09
N MET A 182 -0.49 21.39 -4.01
CA MET A 182 -0.70 22.83 -4.22
C MET A 182 -2.11 23.16 -4.72
N GLU A 183 -2.65 22.37 -5.64
CA GLU A 183 -4.03 22.57 -6.11
C GLU A 183 -5.04 22.42 -4.97
N ASN A 184 -4.86 21.41 -4.10
CA ASN A 184 -5.67 21.22 -2.91
C ASN A 184 -5.53 22.38 -1.91
N ILE A 185 -4.31 22.88 -1.66
CA ILE A 185 -4.06 24.03 -0.78
C ILE A 185 -4.77 25.28 -1.32
N VAL A 186 -4.57 25.59 -2.59
CA VAL A 186 -5.15 26.79 -3.21
C VAL A 186 -6.68 26.71 -3.26
N SER A 187 -7.26 25.54 -3.56
CA SER A 187 -8.73 25.35 -3.57
C SER A 187 -9.34 25.53 -2.17
N THR A 188 -8.63 25.14 -1.11
CA THR A 188 -9.11 25.20 0.28
C THR A 188 -8.88 26.57 0.90
N LEU A 189 -7.68 27.14 0.78
CA LEU A 189 -7.28 28.36 1.48
C LEU A 189 -7.42 29.64 0.63
N GLY A 190 -7.63 29.49 -0.68
CA GLY A 190 -7.62 30.60 -1.62
C GLY A 190 -6.21 31.09 -1.97
N MET A 191 -6.14 32.19 -2.71
CA MET A 191 -4.93 32.67 -3.39
C MET A 191 -4.22 33.83 -2.65
N ARG A 192 -4.88 34.40 -1.65
CA ARG A 192 -4.47 35.66 -1.02
C ARG A 192 -3.11 35.59 -0.34
N ASP A 193 -2.87 34.54 0.42
CA ASP A 193 -1.63 34.41 1.19
C ASP A 193 -0.43 34.15 0.26
N GLY A 194 -0.60 33.35 -0.79
CA GLY A 194 0.43 33.15 -1.82
C GLY A 194 0.84 34.48 -2.47
N LEU A 195 -0.11 35.28 -2.92
CA LEU A 195 0.18 36.59 -3.50
C LEU A 195 0.87 37.55 -2.54
N HIS A 196 0.46 37.55 -1.27
CA HIS A 196 1.05 38.41 -0.25
C HIS A 196 2.50 38.06 0.03
N TYR A 197 2.76 36.80 0.38
CA TYR A 197 4.11 36.39 0.80
C TYR A 197 5.09 36.35 -0.37
N HIS A 198 4.69 35.94 -1.55
CA HIS A 198 5.59 35.88 -2.70
C HIS A 198 6.06 37.27 -3.12
N ARG A 199 5.21 38.28 -3.05
CA ARG A 199 5.61 39.66 -3.28
C ARG A 199 6.69 40.12 -2.30
N LEU A 200 6.48 39.88 -1.01
CA LEU A 200 7.44 40.23 0.05
C LEU A 200 8.76 39.48 -0.11
N LEU A 201 8.71 38.22 -0.52
CA LEU A 201 9.90 37.41 -0.81
C LEU A 201 10.72 37.98 -1.97
N ILE A 202 10.07 38.42 -3.06
CA ILE A 202 10.78 39.10 -4.15
C ILE A 202 11.53 40.34 -3.64
N GLU A 203 10.90 41.14 -2.79
CA GLU A 203 11.51 42.35 -2.21
C GLU A 203 12.69 42.01 -1.29
N ALA A 204 12.56 40.96 -0.46
CA ALA A 204 13.63 40.48 0.42
C ALA A 204 14.83 39.94 -0.40
N VAL A 205 14.58 39.16 -1.47
CA VAL A 205 15.63 38.67 -2.36
C VAL A 205 16.31 39.82 -3.12
N ARG A 206 15.53 40.79 -3.60
CA ARG A 206 16.07 41.97 -4.29
C ARG A 206 16.97 42.81 -3.39
N SER A 207 16.57 42.99 -2.11
CA SER A 207 17.34 43.72 -1.12
C SER A 207 18.49 42.93 -0.48
N ARG A 208 18.71 41.69 -0.94
CA ARG A 208 19.73 40.78 -0.39
C ARG A 208 19.57 40.50 1.11
N ASN A 209 18.35 40.57 1.63
CA ASN A 209 18.03 40.36 3.02
C ASN A 209 17.73 38.89 3.32
N ALA A 210 18.77 38.06 3.47
CA ALA A 210 18.62 36.62 3.71
C ALA A 210 17.83 36.30 5.00
N PRO A 211 18.05 36.96 6.16
CA PRO A 211 17.23 36.70 7.35
C PRO A 211 15.74 36.98 7.14
N GLU A 212 15.40 38.04 6.42
CA GLU A 212 14.00 38.40 6.12
C GLU A 212 13.36 37.42 5.14
N ALA A 213 14.11 36.99 4.10
CA ALA A 213 13.64 35.98 3.16
C ALA A 213 13.35 34.63 3.87
N GLU A 214 14.24 34.21 4.79
CA GLU A 214 14.04 33.03 5.64
C GLU A 214 12.76 33.14 6.48
N ARG A 215 12.61 34.24 7.20
CA ARG A 215 11.46 34.51 8.06
C ARG A 215 10.14 34.51 7.30
N LEU A 216 10.08 35.21 6.16
CA LEU A 216 8.89 35.31 5.33
C LEU A 216 8.47 33.96 4.75
N MET A 217 9.43 33.17 4.29
CA MET A 217 9.13 31.83 3.76
C MET A 217 8.65 30.88 4.86
N GLU A 218 9.28 30.91 6.05
CA GLU A 218 8.83 30.11 7.19
C GLU A 218 7.42 30.51 7.61
N GLU A 219 7.14 31.80 7.73
CA GLU A 219 5.82 32.33 8.09
C GLU A 219 4.75 31.93 7.06
N HIS A 220 5.06 32.03 5.77
CA HIS A 220 4.19 31.62 4.69
C HIS A 220 3.75 30.14 4.82
N VAL A 221 4.71 29.24 5.03
CA VAL A 221 4.42 27.80 5.14
C VAL A 221 3.73 27.48 6.47
N VAL A 222 4.16 28.07 7.58
CA VAL A 222 3.53 27.88 8.90
C VAL A 222 2.07 28.33 8.86
N ARG A 223 1.78 29.50 8.29
CA ARG A 223 0.42 30.02 8.15
C ARG A 223 -0.45 29.11 7.27
N THR A 224 0.11 28.53 6.22
CA THR A 224 -0.58 27.54 5.40
C THR A 224 -0.95 26.30 6.23
N ILE A 225 -0.03 25.80 7.06
CA ILE A 225 -0.27 24.67 7.97
C ILE A 225 -1.38 25.00 8.98
N GLU A 226 -1.30 26.15 9.63
CA GLU A 226 -2.26 26.57 10.65
C GLU A 226 -3.67 26.74 10.07
N ARG A 227 -3.77 27.38 8.91
CA ARG A 227 -5.06 27.56 8.23
C ARG A 227 -5.67 26.25 7.77
N LEU A 228 -4.88 25.34 7.19
CA LEU A 228 -5.38 24.01 6.82
C LEU A 228 -5.85 23.22 8.05
N ARG A 229 -5.13 23.32 9.18
CA ARG A 229 -5.57 22.71 10.45
C ARG A 229 -6.85 23.35 10.98
N SER A 230 -6.96 24.66 10.88
CA SER A 230 -8.16 25.41 11.29
C SER A 230 -9.37 25.05 10.42
N GLU A 231 -9.20 25.01 9.11
CA GLU A 231 -10.28 24.60 8.17
C GLU A 231 -10.68 23.14 8.42
N ALA A 232 -9.72 22.24 8.65
CA ALA A 232 -9.99 20.86 9.05
C ALA A 232 -10.69 20.78 10.42
N GLY A 233 -10.29 21.62 11.39
CA GLY A 233 -10.92 21.72 12.71
C GLY A 233 -12.29 22.42 12.67
N MET A 234 -12.49 23.42 11.81
CA MET A 234 -13.79 24.07 11.59
C MET A 234 -14.76 23.19 10.79
N ALA A 235 -14.25 22.36 9.88
CA ALA A 235 -15.06 21.32 9.24
C ALA A 235 -15.56 20.28 10.27
N ALA A 236 -14.79 20.08 11.36
CA ALA A 236 -15.23 19.26 12.49
C ALA A 236 -16.17 19.99 13.47
N SER A 237 -16.15 21.34 13.50
CA SER A 237 -16.92 22.15 14.47
C SER A 237 -18.04 23.01 13.86
N GLY A 238 -18.09 23.17 12.55
CA GLY A 238 -18.93 24.16 11.86
C GLY A 238 -19.77 23.65 10.71
N ALA A 239 -20.22 22.41 10.73
CA ALA A 239 -21.32 22.00 9.88
C ALA A 239 -22.63 22.44 10.52
N ALA A 240 -23.16 23.60 10.08
CA ALA A 240 -24.62 23.74 10.02
C ALA A 240 -25.13 22.51 9.24
N PRO A 241 -26.27 21.88 9.66
CA PRO A 241 -26.66 20.59 9.09
C PRO A 241 -26.93 20.78 7.60
N ALA A 242 -25.96 20.36 6.76
CA ALA A 242 -26.26 19.93 5.42
C ALA A 242 -27.38 18.90 5.60
N LYS A 243 -28.44 19.00 4.83
CA LYS A 243 -29.61 18.11 4.84
C LYS A 243 -29.08 16.71 5.13
N THR A 244 -29.43 16.16 6.28
CA THR A 244 -29.07 14.86 6.79
C THR A 244 -29.25 13.86 5.65
N SER A 245 -28.17 13.44 5.03
CA SER A 245 -28.17 12.22 4.24
C SER A 245 -28.55 11.15 5.25
N GLN A 246 -29.79 10.66 5.16
CA GLN A 246 -30.31 9.68 6.08
C GLN A 246 -29.34 8.50 6.08
N ARG A 247 -28.73 8.25 7.24
CA ARG A 247 -27.98 7.01 7.49
C ARG A 247 -28.94 5.88 7.22
N ALA A 248 -28.59 4.97 6.31
CA ALA A 248 -29.39 3.78 6.06
C ALA A 248 -29.69 3.08 7.40
N GLY A 249 -30.93 2.79 7.65
CA GLY A 249 -31.32 2.07 8.85
C GLY A 249 -30.66 0.70 8.93
N LEU A 250 -30.54 0.11 10.11
CA LEU A 250 -29.93 -1.20 10.29
C LEU A 250 -30.50 -2.25 9.33
N GLU A 251 -31.84 -2.33 9.22
CA GLU A 251 -32.50 -3.29 8.33
C GLU A 251 -32.21 -3.04 6.85
N GLU A 252 -32.08 -1.79 6.45
CA GLU A 252 -31.69 -1.43 5.08
C GLU A 252 -30.26 -1.87 4.79
N ARG A 253 -29.32 -1.66 5.72
CA ARG A 253 -27.93 -2.13 5.59
C ARG A 253 -27.89 -3.66 5.49
N LEU A 254 -28.60 -4.39 6.35
CA LEU A 254 -28.66 -5.84 6.31
C LEU A 254 -29.28 -6.35 4.99
N ALA A 255 -30.31 -5.67 4.47
CA ALA A 255 -30.92 -5.99 3.17
C ALA A 255 -29.94 -5.81 2.00
N LEU A 256 -29.16 -4.72 2.00
CA LEU A 256 -28.12 -4.50 0.98
C LEU A 256 -27.07 -5.61 0.99
N HIS A 257 -26.65 -6.05 2.17
CA HIS A 257 -25.69 -7.15 2.28
C HIS A 257 -26.29 -8.49 1.81
N ARG A 258 -27.56 -8.80 2.14
CA ARG A 258 -28.24 -10.01 1.61
C ARG A 258 -28.29 -9.95 0.09
N ALA A 259 -28.74 -8.83 -0.48
CA ALA A 259 -28.83 -8.64 -1.91
C ALA A 259 -27.43 -8.73 -2.61
N PHE A 260 -26.35 -8.29 -1.97
CA PHE A 260 -24.98 -8.51 -2.45
C PHE A 260 -24.65 -10.01 -2.54
N TRP A 261 -24.87 -10.79 -1.48
CA TRP A 261 -24.57 -12.22 -1.46
C TRP A 261 -25.43 -13.02 -2.43
N ASP A 262 -26.71 -12.66 -2.57
CA ASP A 262 -27.66 -13.29 -3.48
C ASP A 262 -27.52 -12.78 -4.93
N ARG A 263 -26.63 -11.82 -5.17
CA ARG A 263 -26.42 -11.17 -6.46
C ARG A 263 -27.73 -10.65 -7.07
N GLN A 264 -28.55 -10.02 -6.25
CA GLN A 264 -29.79 -9.36 -6.68
C GLN A 264 -29.48 -8.02 -7.34
N ASP A 265 -30.34 -7.62 -8.30
CA ASP A 265 -30.20 -6.31 -8.92
C ASP A 265 -30.44 -5.21 -7.86
N GLN A 266 -29.56 -4.21 -7.85
CA GLN A 266 -29.61 -3.09 -6.94
C GLN A 266 -29.32 -1.79 -7.70
N PRO A 267 -29.90 -0.65 -7.24
CA PRO A 267 -29.66 0.63 -7.89
C PRO A 267 -28.18 1.12 -7.76
N ARG A 268 -27.49 0.65 -6.72
CA ARG A 268 -26.08 0.97 -6.48
C ARG A 268 -25.34 -0.22 -5.82
N PRO A 269 -24.02 -0.30 -5.92
CA PRO A 269 -23.26 -1.32 -5.22
C PRO A 269 -23.29 -1.14 -3.70
N LEU A 270 -23.02 -2.21 -2.96
CA LEU A 270 -22.68 -2.14 -1.54
C LEU A 270 -21.39 -1.33 -1.39
N ALA A 271 -21.35 -0.36 -0.49
CA ALA A 271 -20.19 0.49 -0.29
C ALA A 271 -19.69 0.46 1.16
N SER A 272 -18.43 0.12 1.34
CA SER A 272 -17.72 0.17 2.61
C SER A 272 -16.46 1.01 2.49
N PHE A 273 -15.99 1.57 3.61
CA PHE A 273 -14.92 2.55 3.60
C PHE A 273 -13.94 2.30 4.75
N ARG A 274 -12.67 2.55 4.46
CA ARG A 274 -11.61 2.64 5.46
C ARG A 274 -10.91 3.99 5.30
N VAL A 275 -10.65 4.69 6.40
CA VAL A 275 -9.88 5.93 6.42
C VAL A 275 -8.43 5.62 6.78
N GLY A 276 -7.48 6.24 6.08
CA GLY A 276 -6.06 6.10 6.29
C GLY A 276 -5.34 5.39 5.16
N ASP A 277 -4.17 4.84 5.44
CA ASP A 277 -3.33 4.16 4.46
C ASP A 277 -3.45 2.62 4.51
N PHE A 278 -2.71 1.94 3.62
CA PHE A 278 -2.68 0.47 3.53
C PHE A 278 -1.83 -0.20 4.63
N PHE A 279 -1.01 0.55 5.36
CA PHE A 279 -0.13 0.00 6.39
C PHE A 279 -0.83 -0.07 7.74
N PHE A 280 -1.44 -1.21 8.04
CA PHE A 280 -2.28 -1.42 9.24
C PHE A 280 -1.57 -1.13 10.55
N SER A 281 -0.25 -1.39 10.65
CA SER A 281 0.53 -1.10 11.83
C SER A 281 0.55 0.39 12.19
N ARG A 282 0.40 1.28 11.21
CA ARG A 282 0.35 2.73 11.42
C ARG A 282 -0.95 3.20 12.08
N HIS A 283 -2.04 2.45 11.89
CA HIS A 283 -3.35 2.75 12.49
C HIS A 283 -3.38 2.48 13.99
N PHE A 284 -2.44 1.69 14.51
CA PHE A 284 -2.37 1.31 15.92
C PHE A 284 -1.17 1.97 16.61
N LYS A 285 -1.45 2.94 17.49
CA LYS A 285 -0.40 3.59 18.30
C LYS A 285 0.36 2.58 19.16
N ALA A 286 -0.36 1.56 19.67
CA ALA A 286 0.22 0.47 20.44
C ALA A 286 1.27 -0.34 19.67
N ALA A 287 1.18 -0.39 18.34
CA ALA A 287 2.15 -1.11 17.50
C ALA A 287 3.45 -0.33 17.26
N HIS A 288 3.46 1.02 17.42
CA HIS A 288 4.61 1.84 17.06
C HIS A 288 5.88 1.48 17.84
N GLY A 289 5.75 1.12 19.13
CA GLY A 289 6.87 0.68 19.96
C GLY A 289 7.45 -0.70 19.60
N LEU A 290 6.73 -1.48 18.77
CA LEU A 290 7.13 -2.81 18.32
C LEU A 290 7.89 -2.78 16.98
N LEU A 291 7.78 -1.68 16.22
CA LEU A 291 8.37 -1.54 14.88
C LEU A 291 9.87 -1.16 14.95
N ALA A 292 10.71 -2.16 15.20
CA ALA A 292 12.16 -2.01 15.19
C ALA A 292 12.78 -2.98 14.15
N PRO A 293 13.57 -2.50 13.17
CA PRO A 293 14.06 -3.33 12.08
C PRO A 293 14.73 -4.63 12.56
N ASP A 294 14.22 -5.76 12.06
CA ASP A 294 14.65 -7.14 12.35
C ASP A 294 14.56 -7.56 13.83
N ALA A 295 13.84 -6.82 14.68
CA ALA A 295 13.60 -7.21 16.06
C ALA A 295 12.67 -8.45 16.12
N PRO A 296 12.94 -9.43 17.01
CA PRO A 296 12.05 -10.55 17.23
C PRO A 296 10.77 -10.05 17.91
N ILE A 297 9.63 -10.57 17.48
CA ILE A 297 8.34 -10.32 18.10
C ILE A 297 7.82 -11.62 18.69
N THR A 298 7.34 -11.54 19.92
CA THR A 298 6.73 -12.66 20.65
C THR A 298 5.30 -12.30 21.08
N PRO A 299 4.44 -13.31 21.39
CA PRO A 299 3.08 -13.06 21.84
C PRO A 299 3.00 -12.18 23.10
N GLU A 300 3.95 -12.31 24.00
CA GLU A 300 3.99 -11.57 25.28
C GLU A 300 4.24 -10.07 25.09
N MET A 301 4.85 -9.67 23.96
CA MET A 301 5.08 -8.27 23.62
C MET A 301 3.81 -7.55 23.17
N LEU A 302 2.75 -8.30 22.85
CA LEU A 302 1.47 -7.75 22.41
C LEU A 302 0.55 -7.55 23.62
N ASP A 303 0.55 -6.36 24.20
CA ASP A 303 -0.42 -5.94 25.22
C ASP A 303 -1.77 -5.62 24.57
N VAL A 304 -2.70 -6.56 24.58
CA VAL A 304 -4.02 -6.42 23.94
C VAL A 304 -4.78 -5.19 24.43
N ALA A 305 -4.68 -4.86 25.73
CA ALA A 305 -5.38 -3.73 26.31
C ALA A 305 -4.90 -2.38 25.71
N ALA A 306 -3.63 -2.28 25.36
CA ALA A 306 -3.07 -1.09 24.73
C ALA A 306 -3.61 -0.82 23.31
N PHE A 307 -4.11 -1.84 22.61
CA PHE A 307 -4.71 -1.71 21.28
C PHE A 307 -6.17 -1.27 21.31
N LEU A 308 -6.91 -1.53 22.38
CA LEU A 308 -8.36 -1.29 22.43
C LEU A 308 -8.78 0.16 22.17
N PRO A 309 -8.06 1.20 22.63
CA PRO A 309 -8.39 2.59 22.31
C PRO A 309 -8.31 2.89 20.81
N ASP A 310 -7.39 2.28 20.06
CA ASP A 310 -7.28 2.46 18.63
C ASP A 310 -8.44 1.83 17.87
N TYR A 311 -8.92 0.66 18.30
CA TYR A 311 -10.13 0.02 17.77
C TYR A 311 -11.37 0.90 17.98
N GLU A 312 -11.54 1.48 19.17
CA GLU A 312 -12.67 2.38 19.45
C GLU A 312 -12.65 3.61 18.55
N ARG A 313 -11.48 4.22 18.36
CA ARG A 313 -11.29 5.36 17.46
C ARG A 313 -11.67 5.00 16.02
N MET A 314 -11.16 3.88 15.49
CA MET A 314 -11.46 3.42 14.13
C MET A 314 -12.92 3.09 13.93
N PHE A 315 -13.59 2.50 14.95
CA PHE A 315 -15.02 2.28 14.91
C PHE A 315 -15.80 3.60 14.82
N GLN A 316 -15.46 4.59 15.64
CA GLN A 316 -16.11 5.91 15.62
C GLN A 316 -15.91 6.64 14.30
N GLU A 317 -14.71 6.60 13.74
CA GLU A 317 -14.40 7.15 12.40
C GLU A 317 -15.26 6.47 11.32
N SER A 318 -15.35 5.15 11.36
CA SER A 318 -16.17 4.37 10.42
C SER A 318 -17.66 4.71 10.52
N GLU A 319 -18.18 4.83 11.74
CA GLU A 319 -19.58 5.21 11.96
C GLU A 319 -19.87 6.66 11.51
N ALA A 320 -18.90 7.56 11.65
CA ALA A 320 -19.01 8.94 11.16
C ALA A 320 -19.16 9.02 9.63
N ILE A 321 -18.62 8.08 8.87
CA ILE A 321 -18.78 8.02 7.40
C ILE A 321 -20.24 7.75 7.03
N GLY A 322 -20.98 6.97 7.81
CA GLY A 322 -22.35 6.54 7.49
C GLY A 322 -22.41 5.59 6.29
N GLN A 323 -21.47 4.66 6.23
CA GLN A 323 -21.32 3.67 5.17
C GLN A 323 -22.33 2.51 5.29
N ASP A 324 -22.47 1.73 4.21
CA ASP A 324 -23.31 0.52 4.21
C ASP A 324 -22.63 -0.62 4.98
N GLY A 325 -21.30 -0.74 4.88
CA GLY A 325 -20.51 -1.77 5.54
C GLY A 325 -20.57 -1.70 7.06
N PHE A 326 -20.47 -2.84 7.72
CA PHE A 326 -20.33 -2.93 9.18
C PHE A 326 -18.86 -3.01 9.54
N TRP A 327 -18.31 -1.93 10.08
CA TRP A 327 -16.94 -1.98 10.59
C TRP A 327 -16.77 -3.14 11.58
N ALA A 328 -15.72 -3.92 11.43
CA ALA A 328 -15.49 -5.09 12.26
C ALA A 328 -14.19 -4.93 13.06
N GLY A 329 -14.24 -5.31 14.35
CA GLY A 329 -13.02 -5.54 15.11
C GLY A 329 -12.39 -6.84 14.68
N GLU A 330 -11.06 -6.87 14.53
CA GLU A 330 -10.32 -8.08 14.16
C GLU A 330 -8.99 -8.11 14.92
N PRO A 331 -8.46 -9.28 15.32
CA PRO A 331 -7.14 -9.36 15.93
C PRO A 331 -6.12 -8.62 15.10
N PHE A 332 -5.19 -7.91 15.75
CA PHE A 332 -4.27 -6.95 15.11
C PHE A 332 -3.70 -7.47 13.79
N THR A 333 -4.14 -6.87 12.70
CA THR A 333 -3.88 -7.31 11.32
C THR A 333 -2.40 -7.19 10.91
N GLY A 334 -1.57 -6.50 11.71
CA GLY A 334 -0.12 -6.39 11.45
C GLY A 334 0.65 -7.70 11.61
N ILE A 335 0.16 -8.64 12.42
CA ILE A 335 0.82 -9.93 12.66
C ILE A 335 0.43 -10.95 11.57
N PRO A 336 1.38 -11.66 10.95
CA PRO A 336 1.10 -12.81 10.08
C PRO A 336 0.69 -14.02 10.94
N TRP A 337 -0.59 -14.04 11.36
CA TRP A 337 -1.08 -14.95 12.40
C TRP A 337 -0.92 -16.43 12.05
N MET A 338 -1.24 -16.82 10.81
CA MET A 338 -1.15 -18.23 10.42
C MET A 338 0.28 -18.73 10.46
N GLU A 339 1.22 -17.95 9.97
CA GLU A 339 2.64 -18.30 9.99
C GLU A 339 3.19 -18.37 11.43
N ALA A 340 2.78 -17.41 12.26
CA ALA A 340 3.16 -17.38 13.68
C ALA A 340 2.63 -18.61 14.43
N ILE A 341 1.36 -18.97 14.21
CA ILE A 341 0.72 -20.15 14.81
C ILE A 341 1.37 -21.45 14.31
N LEU A 342 1.88 -21.48 13.07
CA LEU A 342 2.61 -22.64 12.53
C LEU A 342 4.09 -22.65 12.90
N GLY A 343 4.54 -21.77 13.78
CA GLY A 343 5.88 -21.77 14.38
C GLY A 343 6.92 -20.92 13.68
N CYS A 344 6.55 -20.15 12.66
CA CYS A 344 7.49 -19.24 12.00
C CYS A 344 7.93 -18.13 12.96
N PRO A 345 9.24 -17.85 13.08
CA PRO A 345 9.73 -16.68 13.80
C PRO A 345 9.19 -15.39 13.19
N ILE A 346 8.62 -14.52 14.02
CA ILE A 346 8.11 -13.23 13.58
C ILE A 346 9.14 -12.14 13.84
N ARG A 347 9.32 -11.26 12.85
CA ARG A 347 10.26 -10.14 12.89
C ARG A 347 9.54 -8.84 12.56
N ALA A 348 9.87 -7.80 13.32
CA ALA A 348 9.44 -6.46 13.00
C ALA A 348 10.24 -5.90 11.81
N GLY A 349 9.54 -5.22 10.90
CA GLY A 349 10.11 -4.34 9.90
C GLY A 349 10.01 -2.87 10.34
N ARG A 350 10.18 -1.95 9.41
CA ARG A 350 9.96 -0.53 9.67
C ARG A 350 8.47 -0.18 9.78
N GLU A 351 7.62 -0.89 9.05
CA GLU A 351 6.20 -0.57 8.89
C GLU A 351 5.28 -1.79 8.99
N SER A 352 5.84 -3.00 9.06
CA SER A 352 5.09 -4.25 9.07
C SER A 352 5.83 -5.34 9.83
N PHE A 353 5.14 -6.46 10.05
CA PHE A 353 5.73 -7.65 10.65
C PHE A 353 5.78 -8.76 9.60
N THR A 354 6.87 -9.52 9.61
CA THR A 354 7.13 -10.58 8.63
C THR A 354 7.51 -11.87 9.32
N SER A 355 7.15 -13.00 8.73
CA SER A 355 7.61 -14.32 9.11
C SER A 355 8.98 -14.64 8.50
N ARG A 356 9.69 -15.57 9.12
CA ARG A 356 10.95 -16.14 8.60
C ARG A 356 10.81 -17.64 8.47
N PRO A 357 11.30 -18.25 7.36
CA PRO A 357 11.35 -19.69 7.23
C PRO A 357 12.19 -20.31 8.36
N TRP A 358 11.77 -21.50 8.83
CA TRP A 358 12.44 -22.20 9.90
C TRP A 358 12.62 -23.70 9.63
N LEU A 359 12.07 -24.19 8.51
CA LEU A 359 12.15 -25.55 8.03
C LEU A 359 12.87 -25.60 6.69
N SER A 360 13.46 -26.75 6.35
CA SER A 360 14.31 -26.93 5.19
C SER A 360 13.66 -27.69 4.04
N SER A 361 12.53 -28.35 4.27
CA SER A 361 11.87 -29.17 3.25
C SER A 361 10.38 -29.41 3.53
N PRO A 362 9.58 -29.79 2.51
CA PRO A 362 8.20 -30.20 2.70
C PRO A 362 8.02 -31.42 3.62
N ALA A 363 8.96 -32.36 3.58
CA ALA A 363 8.92 -33.57 4.43
C ALA A 363 9.09 -33.20 5.90
N GLU A 364 10.04 -32.33 6.21
CA GLU A 364 10.25 -31.80 7.57
C GLU A 364 9.04 -30.99 8.03
N ALA A 365 8.45 -30.18 7.14
CA ALA A 365 7.26 -29.42 7.44
C ALA A 365 6.06 -30.33 7.75
N LEU A 366 5.86 -31.37 6.94
CA LEU A 366 4.79 -32.36 7.15
C LEU A 366 4.92 -33.09 8.50
N GLU A 367 6.14 -33.30 8.98
CA GLU A 367 6.41 -33.93 10.29
C GLU A 367 6.16 -32.97 11.46
N LYS A 368 6.64 -31.72 11.34
CA LYS A 368 6.72 -30.79 12.47
C LYS A 368 5.51 -29.85 12.61
N VAL A 369 4.87 -29.48 11.50
CA VAL A 369 3.78 -28.50 11.51
C VAL A 369 2.47 -29.17 11.93
N ARG A 370 1.92 -28.75 13.05
CA ARG A 370 0.62 -29.26 13.55
C ARG A 370 -0.17 -28.12 14.18
N PHE A 371 -1.48 -28.19 14.09
CA PHE A 371 -2.34 -27.36 14.90
C PHE A 371 -2.21 -27.77 16.37
N ASP A 372 -1.81 -26.82 17.20
CA ASP A 372 -1.67 -27.01 18.66
C ASP A 372 -2.57 -25.99 19.37
N PRO A 373 -3.63 -26.42 20.09
CA PRO A 373 -4.48 -25.52 20.87
C PRO A 373 -3.74 -24.74 21.96
N GLU A 374 -2.61 -25.26 22.44
CA GLU A 374 -1.79 -24.63 23.47
C GLU A 374 -0.76 -23.64 22.92
N ASN A 375 -0.67 -23.50 21.59
CA ASN A 375 0.27 -22.59 20.92
C ASN A 375 0.15 -21.15 21.45
N PRO A 376 1.24 -20.49 21.89
CA PRO A 376 1.19 -19.15 22.47
C PRO A 376 0.62 -18.07 21.52
N TRP A 377 0.91 -18.18 20.22
CA TRP A 377 0.37 -17.27 19.22
C TRP A 377 -1.14 -17.46 19.01
N LEU A 378 -1.62 -18.71 19.02
CA LEU A 378 -3.06 -18.98 18.97
C LEU A 378 -3.76 -18.44 20.22
N LYS A 379 -3.19 -18.63 21.40
CA LYS A 379 -3.73 -18.05 22.65
C LYS A 379 -3.80 -16.53 22.57
N LYS A 380 -2.77 -15.87 22.06
CA LYS A 380 -2.76 -14.41 21.89
C LYS A 380 -3.80 -13.94 20.86
N TYR A 381 -3.94 -14.66 19.75
CA TYR A 381 -4.99 -14.42 18.75
C TYR A 381 -6.41 -14.49 19.36
N LEU A 382 -6.65 -15.51 20.16
CA LEU A 382 -7.94 -15.69 20.84
C LEU A 382 -8.14 -14.67 21.98
N GLU A 383 -7.07 -14.22 22.64
CA GLU A 383 -7.10 -13.14 23.63
C GLU A 383 -7.56 -11.82 22.99
N PHE A 384 -6.99 -11.44 21.82
CA PHE A 384 -7.49 -10.31 21.03
C PHE A 384 -8.96 -10.47 20.66
N THR A 385 -9.34 -11.65 20.18
CA THR A 385 -10.73 -11.94 19.80
C THR A 385 -11.68 -11.73 20.98
N ALA A 386 -11.37 -12.30 22.15
CA ALA A 386 -12.20 -12.18 23.35
C ALA A 386 -12.31 -10.72 23.83
N ALA A 387 -11.19 -9.99 23.83
CA ALA A 387 -11.18 -8.59 24.23
C ALA A 387 -12.03 -7.72 23.29
N LEU A 388 -11.97 -7.96 21.98
CA LEU A 388 -12.78 -7.25 20.98
C LEU A 388 -14.28 -7.58 21.12
N VAL A 389 -14.64 -8.83 21.38
CA VAL A 389 -16.03 -9.23 21.67
C VAL A 389 -16.54 -8.49 22.91
N GLN A 390 -15.73 -8.43 23.97
CA GLN A 390 -16.07 -7.70 25.18
C GLN A 390 -16.20 -6.19 24.94
N GLN A 391 -15.29 -5.58 24.15
CA GLN A 391 -15.33 -4.16 23.80
C GLN A 391 -16.52 -3.83 22.90
N SER A 392 -16.83 -4.70 21.95
CA SER A 392 -17.91 -4.50 20.99
C SER A 392 -19.27 -4.28 21.69
N ARG A 393 -19.60 -5.08 22.67
CA ARG A 393 -20.93 -5.09 23.31
C ARG A 393 -22.08 -5.11 22.28
N GLY A 394 -21.88 -5.78 21.15
CA GLY A 394 -22.84 -5.84 20.05
C GLY A 394 -22.94 -4.58 19.19
N ARG A 395 -22.07 -3.57 19.36
CA ARG A 395 -22.05 -2.35 18.52
C ARG A 395 -21.46 -2.61 17.15
N PHE A 396 -20.50 -3.50 17.07
CA PHE A 396 -19.84 -3.92 15.84
C PHE A 396 -19.54 -5.42 15.86
N PRO A 397 -19.48 -6.09 14.70
CA PRO A 397 -19.08 -7.49 14.63
C PRO A 397 -17.59 -7.67 14.91
N VAL A 398 -17.20 -8.88 15.31
CA VAL A 398 -15.80 -9.30 15.37
C VAL A 398 -15.56 -10.31 14.26
N GLY A 399 -14.52 -10.09 13.46
CA GLY A 399 -14.17 -10.91 12.31
C GLY A 399 -12.75 -11.45 12.37
N MET A 400 -12.39 -12.19 11.33
CA MET A 400 -11.02 -12.63 11.12
C MET A 400 -10.20 -11.54 10.40
N PRO A 401 -8.93 -11.34 10.80
CA PRO A 401 -8.01 -10.42 10.10
C PRO A 401 -7.58 -11.03 8.76
N ILE A 402 -6.60 -10.39 8.12
CA ILE A 402 -5.92 -11.00 6.97
C ILE A 402 -5.33 -12.34 7.37
N MET A 403 -5.81 -13.40 6.74
CA MET A 403 -5.39 -14.78 6.97
C MET A 403 -4.83 -15.37 5.69
N ARG A 404 -3.54 -15.61 5.72
CA ARG A 404 -2.80 -16.19 4.59
C ARG A 404 -3.10 -17.67 4.45
N GLY A 405 -3.32 -18.09 3.20
CA GLY A 405 -3.70 -19.45 2.84
C GLY A 405 -2.52 -20.38 2.59
N PRO A 406 -2.78 -21.56 2.02
CA PRO A 406 -1.78 -22.63 1.89
C PRO A 406 -0.52 -22.25 1.14
N THR A 407 -0.59 -21.45 0.06
CA THR A 407 0.61 -21.05 -0.69
C THR A 407 1.56 -20.23 0.19
N ASP A 408 1.01 -19.23 0.88
CA ASP A 408 1.78 -18.32 1.72
C ASP A 408 2.32 -19.02 2.96
N MET A 409 1.50 -19.86 3.59
CA MET A 409 1.91 -20.63 4.75
C MET A 409 3.10 -21.56 4.43
N ILE A 410 3.05 -22.27 3.30
CA ILE A 410 4.15 -23.16 2.90
C ILE A 410 5.38 -22.34 2.54
N GLY A 411 5.22 -21.25 1.79
CA GLY A 411 6.32 -20.34 1.49
C GLY A 411 6.96 -19.72 2.74
N ALA A 412 6.16 -19.45 3.77
CA ALA A 412 6.67 -18.97 5.06
C ALA A 412 7.39 -20.05 5.86
N LEU A 413 6.94 -21.30 5.80
CA LEU A 413 7.52 -22.42 6.54
C LEU A 413 8.90 -22.84 6.01
N ILE A 414 9.03 -23.04 4.68
CA ILE A 414 10.23 -23.60 4.05
C ILE A 414 10.98 -22.61 3.16
N GLY A 415 10.43 -21.43 2.92
CA GLY A 415 10.96 -20.45 1.96
C GLY A 415 10.34 -20.60 0.57
N GLN A 416 10.13 -19.46 -0.10
CA GLN A 416 9.48 -19.42 -1.43
C GLN A 416 10.24 -20.22 -2.48
N GLN A 417 11.57 -20.13 -2.50
CA GLN A 417 12.41 -20.84 -3.44
C GLN A 417 12.29 -22.36 -3.26
N GLU A 418 12.36 -22.85 -2.03
CA GLU A 418 12.23 -24.27 -1.70
C GLU A 418 10.82 -24.80 -2.02
N MET A 419 9.79 -23.98 -1.77
CA MET A 419 8.43 -24.34 -2.17
C MET A 419 8.32 -24.55 -3.67
N VAL A 420 8.83 -23.62 -4.48
CA VAL A 420 8.78 -23.74 -5.96
C VAL A 420 9.57 -24.96 -6.44
N LEU A 421 10.77 -25.17 -5.91
CA LEU A 421 11.58 -26.35 -6.25
C LEU A 421 10.87 -27.65 -5.89
N ALA A 422 10.25 -27.73 -4.73
CA ALA A 422 9.50 -28.90 -4.30
C ALA A 422 8.25 -29.16 -5.14
N LEU A 423 7.54 -28.12 -5.58
CA LEU A 423 6.40 -28.23 -6.50
C LEU A 423 6.80 -28.70 -7.89
N MET A 424 8.01 -28.36 -8.36
CA MET A 424 8.49 -28.72 -9.70
C MET A 424 9.20 -30.08 -9.76
N MET A 425 9.96 -30.43 -8.73
CA MET A 425 10.89 -31.56 -8.76
C MET A 425 10.80 -32.46 -7.53
N GLY A 426 10.02 -32.09 -6.52
CA GLY A 426 9.87 -32.85 -5.29
C GLY A 426 8.85 -33.99 -5.40
N ASP A 427 8.63 -34.69 -4.28
CA ASP A 427 7.59 -35.72 -4.17
C ASP A 427 6.21 -35.07 -4.12
N PRO A 428 5.34 -35.23 -5.14
CA PRO A 428 4.02 -34.63 -5.18
C PRO A 428 3.09 -35.15 -4.09
N VAL A 429 3.30 -36.35 -3.58
CA VAL A 429 2.49 -36.92 -2.50
C VAL A 429 2.76 -36.18 -1.18
N VAL A 430 4.04 -35.97 -0.86
CA VAL A 430 4.47 -35.21 0.32
C VAL A 430 3.92 -33.79 0.24
N MET A 431 4.04 -33.13 -0.92
CA MET A 431 3.57 -31.77 -1.09
C MET A 431 2.04 -31.65 -0.92
N ARG A 432 1.24 -32.53 -1.56
CA ARG A 432 -0.22 -32.52 -1.41
C ARG A 432 -0.64 -32.74 0.05
N ARG A 433 0.01 -33.66 0.76
CA ARG A 433 -0.24 -33.90 2.18
C ARG A 433 0.10 -32.66 3.04
N LEU A 434 1.19 -31.97 2.74
CA LEU A 434 1.54 -30.75 3.44
C LEU A 434 0.50 -29.63 3.17
N VAL A 435 0.09 -29.44 1.92
CA VAL A 435 -0.94 -28.46 1.53
C VAL A 435 -2.25 -28.76 2.26
N GLU A 436 -2.69 -30.01 2.31
CA GLU A 436 -3.87 -30.41 3.05
C GLU A 436 -3.72 -30.15 4.55
N GLN A 437 -2.57 -30.45 5.14
CA GLN A 437 -2.30 -30.26 6.56
C GLN A 437 -2.38 -28.79 6.97
N VAL A 438 -1.77 -27.89 6.20
CA VAL A 438 -1.84 -26.45 6.48
C VAL A 438 -3.27 -25.90 6.27
N ALA A 439 -4.02 -26.39 5.29
CA ALA A 439 -5.42 -26.03 5.10
C ALA A 439 -6.32 -26.47 6.27
N ARG A 440 -6.07 -27.67 6.82
CA ARG A 440 -6.75 -28.14 8.05
C ARG A 440 -6.38 -27.28 9.26
N ALA A 441 -5.11 -26.90 9.41
CA ALA A 441 -4.67 -25.99 10.47
C ALA A 441 -5.36 -24.62 10.36
N PHE A 442 -5.45 -24.07 9.14
CA PHE A 442 -6.20 -22.83 8.87
C PHE A 442 -7.63 -22.92 9.37
N ARG A 443 -8.36 -23.94 8.98
CA ARG A 443 -9.74 -24.17 9.45
C ARG A 443 -9.84 -24.25 10.97
N SER A 444 -8.91 -24.99 11.62
CA SER A 444 -8.93 -25.17 13.07
C SER A 444 -8.75 -23.83 13.80
N VAL A 445 -7.92 -22.92 13.28
CA VAL A 445 -7.76 -21.56 13.83
C VAL A 445 -9.06 -20.76 13.68
N ILE A 446 -9.69 -20.80 12.51
CA ILE A 446 -10.96 -20.09 12.26
C ILE A 446 -12.08 -20.63 13.13
N GLU A 447 -12.18 -21.96 13.29
CA GLU A 447 -13.15 -22.59 14.16
C GLU A 447 -12.92 -22.24 15.63
N ALA A 448 -11.66 -22.14 16.08
CA ALA A 448 -11.33 -21.70 17.43
C ALA A 448 -11.79 -20.27 17.70
N GLN A 449 -11.54 -19.35 16.76
CA GLN A 449 -12.03 -17.97 16.83
C GLN A 449 -13.57 -17.92 16.87
N ARG A 450 -14.22 -18.64 15.97
CA ARG A 450 -15.67 -18.62 15.83
C ARG A 450 -16.41 -19.05 17.09
N ARG A 451 -15.84 -19.94 17.90
CA ARG A 451 -16.42 -20.35 19.19
C ARG A 451 -16.52 -19.21 20.20
N LEU A 452 -15.71 -18.17 20.05
CA LEU A 452 -15.68 -16.98 20.90
C LEU A 452 -16.54 -15.84 20.38
N VAL A 453 -16.81 -15.81 19.06
CA VAL A 453 -17.49 -14.68 18.41
C VAL A 453 -18.98 -14.95 18.32
N PRO A 454 -19.83 -14.12 18.96
CA PRO A 454 -21.29 -14.23 18.84
C PRO A 454 -21.74 -13.78 17.42
N ASP A 455 -22.86 -14.31 16.98
CA ASP A 455 -23.51 -13.83 15.77
C ASP A 455 -23.88 -12.35 15.92
N PHE A 456 -23.62 -11.59 14.86
CA PHE A 456 -23.98 -10.18 14.76
C PHE A 456 -25.23 -10.05 13.87
N HIS A 457 -26.37 -9.69 14.45
CA HIS A 457 -27.67 -9.65 13.77
C HIS A 457 -28.00 -10.94 12.99
N GLY A 458 -27.72 -12.09 13.60
CA GLY A 458 -28.00 -13.41 13.02
C GLY A 458 -27.03 -13.85 11.92
N GLY A 459 -25.87 -13.25 11.83
CA GLY A 459 -24.86 -13.58 10.85
C GLY A 459 -23.42 -13.33 11.32
N THR A 460 -22.48 -13.42 10.39
CA THR A 460 -21.05 -13.21 10.61
C THR A 460 -20.51 -12.10 9.69
N THR A 461 -19.20 -11.86 9.68
CA THR A 461 -18.60 -10.83 8.84
C THR A 461 -17.31 -11.32 8.16
N LEU A 462 -17.05 -10.83 6.95
CA LEU A 462 -15.73 -10.88 6.32
C LEU A 462 -14.82 -9.79 6.91
N GLY A 463 -14.79 -9.58 8.20
CA GLY A 463 -14.03 -8.61 8.98
C GLY A 463 -13.40 -7.47 8.20
N PHE A 464 -12.28 -7.77 7.56
CA PHE A 464 -11.44 -6.85 6.82
C PHE A 464 -12.16 -5.99 5.77
N TYR A 465 -13.19 -6.54 5.11
CA TYR A 465 -13.94 -5.84 4.04
C TYR A 465 -15.22 -5.18 4.53
N HIS A 466 -15.53 -5.27 5.84
CA HIS A 466 -16.74 -4.74 6.44
C HIS A 466 -18.04 -5.31 5.83
N VAL A 467 -17.98 -6.52 5.27
CA VAL A 467 -19.11 -7.18 4.63
C VAL A 467 -19.73 -8.20 5.59
N TRP A 468 -20.97 -7.92 6.01
CA TRP A 468 -21.76 -8.86 6.80
C TRP A 468 -22.34 -9.97 5.91
N ALA A 469 -22.47 -11.17 6.45
CA ALA A 469 -23.04 -12.33 5.78
C ALA A 469 -24.16 -12.95 6.64
N PRO A 470 -25.30 -13.36 6.05
CA PRO A 470 -26.44 -13.93 6.80
C PRO A 470 -26.20 -15.38 7.26
N GLY A 471 -25.00 -15.71 7.67
CA GLY A 471 -24.57 -17.02 8.14
C GLY A 471 -23.05 -17.15 8.22
N PRO A 472 -22.54 -18.38 8.40
CA PRO A 472 -21.11 -18.61 8.48
C PRO A 472 -20.36 -18.12 7.24
N SER A 473 -19.35 -17.27 7.45
CA SER A 473 -18.48 -16.78 6.39
C SER A 473 -17.02 -17.14 6.63
N ILE A 474 -16.26 -17.24 5.55
CA ILE A 474 -14.81 -17.46 5.56
C ILE A 474 -14.18 -16.77 4.34
N TRP A 475 -12.95 -16.28 4.52
CA TRP A 475 -12.15 -15.78 3.43
C TRP A 475 -10.66 -16.10 3.65
N TRP A 476 -9.88 -16.11 2.59
CA TRP A 476 -8.43 -16.31 2.66
C TRP A 476 -7.75 -15.69 1.43
N GLN A 477 -6.43 -15.61 1.46
CA GLN A 477 -5.58 -15.18 0.35
C GLN A 477 -4.47 -16.20 0.08
N ASP A 478 -4.02 -16.26 -1.15
CA ASP A 478 -2.90 -17.07 -1.61
C ASP A 478 -1.97 -16.19 -2.48
N ASP A 479 -1.24 -15.23 -1.84
CA ASP A 479 -0.44 -14.22 -2.56
C ASP A 479 0.69 -14.84 -3.34
N LEU A 480 1.32 -15.91 -2.80
CA LEU A 480 2.36 -16.64 -3.51
C LEU A 480 1.84 -17.43 -4.73
N SER A 481 0.53 -17.47 -4.96
CA SER A 481 0.01 -17.94 -6.25
C SER A 481 0.57 -17.17 -7.44
N ALA A 482 0.97 -15.90 -7.24
CA ALA A 482 1.59 -15.05 -8.25
C ALA A 482 2.88 -15.61 -8.88
N ILE A 483 3.56 -16.54 -8.21
CA ILE A 483 4.77 -17.20 -8.72
C ILE A 483 4.54 -18.64 -9.21
N LEU A 484 3.28 -19.08 -9.24
CA LEU A 484 2.88 -20.45 -9.63
C LEU A 484 2.17 -20.43 -10.98
N SER A 485 2.31 -21.48 -11.78
CA SER A 485 1.47 -21.62 -12.98
C SER A 485 0.05 -22.06 -12.62
N PRO A 486 -0.97 -21.79 -13.47
CA PRO A 486 -2.33 -22.28 -13.26
C PRO A 486 -2.40 -23.80 -13.08
N LYS A 487 -1.57 -24.55 -13.84
CA LYS A 487 -1.48 -26.01 -13.72
C LYS A 487 -1.04 -26.44 -12.33
N VAL A 488 0.02 -25.80 -11.78
CA VAL A 488 0.54 -26.11 -10.43
C VAL A 488 -0.49 -25.74 -9.37
N TYR A 489 -1.13 -24.58 -9.49
CA TYR A 489 -2.19 -24.18 -8.55
C TYR A 489 -3.34 -25.19 -8.55
N ARG A 490 -3.81 -25.60 -9.71
CA ARG A 490 -4.88 -26.64 -9.88
C ARG A 490 -4.46 -27.96 -9.26
N GLU A 491 -3.23 -28.40 -9.50
CA GLU A 491 -2.76 -29.72 -9.08
C GLU A 491 -2.55 -29.84 -7.58
N PHE A 492 -2.10 -28.78 -6.91
CA PHE A 492 -1.68 -28.86 -5.51
C PHE A 492 -2.61 -28.11 -4.55
N PHE A 493 -3.19 -26.98 -4.95
CA PHE A 493 -3.86 -26.06 -4.01
C PHE A 493 -5.40 -26.05 -4.13
N LEU A 494 -5.95 -26.46 -5.27
CA LEU A 494 -7.40 -26.37 -5.49
C LEU A 494 -8.21 -27.25 -4.53
N ASP A 495 -7.70 -28.42 -4.16
CA ASP A 495 -8.36 -29.31 -3.18
C ASP A 495 -8.29 -28.73 -1.76
N ALA A 496 -7.19 -28.05 -1.42
CA ALA A 496 -7.07 -27.33 -0.15
C ALA A 496 -8.08 -26.17 -0.08
N ALA A 497 -8.27 -25.44 -1.20
CA ALA A 497 -9.29 -24.41 -1.30
C ALA A 497 -10.70 -25.00 -1.06
N ARG A 498 -11.04 -26.13 -1.68
CA ARG A 498 -12.32 -26.85 -1.41
C ARG A 498 -12.46 -27.21 0.06
N LEU A 499 -11.38 -27.67 0.70
CA LEU A 499 -11.37 -27.98 2.12
C LEU A 499 -11.66 -26.74 2.96
N ILE A 500 -11.05 -25.60 2.63
CA ILE A 500 -11.28 -24.33 3.35
C ILE A 500 -12.74 -23.89 3.22
N LEU A 501 -13.32 -23.97 2.03
CA LEU A 501 -14.70 -23.55 1.74
C LEU A 501 -15.76 -24.42 2.44
N ALA A 502 -15.46 -25.70 2.69
CA ALA A 502 -16.44 -26.66 3.16
C ALA A 502 -17.15 -26.22 4.45
N GLY A 503 -18.49 -26.23 4.44
CA GLY A 503 -19.33 -25.85 5.58
C GLY A 503 -19.56 -24.35 5.74
N HIS A 504 -19.08 -23.52 4.79
CA HIS A 504 -19.29 -22.07 4.81
C HIS A 504 -20.09 -21.64 3.57
N PRO A 505 -21.36 -21.19 3.74
CA PRO A 505 -22.18 -20.73 2.61
C PRO A 505 -21.74 -19.38 2.04
N HIS A 506 -21.03 -18.57 2.81
CA HIS A 506 -20.56 -17.24 2.43
C HIS A 506 -19.03 -17.21 2.40
N THR A 507 -18.45 -17.25 1.23
CA THR A 507 -17.01 -17.47 1.05
C THR A 507 -16.42 -16.40 0.14
N ALA A 508 -15.24 -15.94 0.48
CA ALA A 508 -14.50 -14.99 -0.35
C ALA A 508 -13.03 -15.39 -0.51
N PHE A 509 -12.45 -15.01 -1.63
CA PHE A 509 -11.03 -15.17 -1.93
C PHE A 509 -10.43 -13.83 -2.31
N HIS A 510 -9.31 -13.48 -1.71
CA HIS A 510 -8.54 -12.29 -2.06
C HIS A 510 -7.57 -12.56 -3.21
N LEU A 511 -7.58 -11.72 -4.22
CA LEU A 511 -6.81 -11.88 -5.44
C LEU A 511 -6.10 -10.58 -5.85
N HIS A 512 -4.77 -10.63 -5.92
CA HIS A 512 -3.99 -9.57 -6.55
C HIS A 512 -4.01 -9.65 -8.07
N PRO A 513 -3.92 -8.51 -8.79
CA PRO A 513 -3.81 -8.50 -10.26
C PRO A 513 -2.66 -9.35 -10.80
N ALA A 514 -1.56 -9.48 -10.05
CA ALA A 514 -0.44 -10.34 -10.40
C ALA A 514 -0.81 -11.83 -10.53
N SER A 515 -1.92 -12.25 -9.91
CA SER A 515 -2.44 -13.63 -9.92
C SER A 515 -3.65 -13.84 -10.84
N PHE A 516 -4.01 -12.89 -11.70
CA PHE A 516 -5.18 -13.02 -12.58
C PHE A 516 -5.17 -14.26 -13.48
N PHE A 517 -4.02 -14.82 -13.73
CA PHE A 517 -3.88 -16.03 -14.55
C PHE A 517 -4.45 -17.31 -13.88
N ILE A 518 -4.73 -17.31 -12.55
CA ILE A 518 -5.41 -18.44 -11.88
C ILE A 518 -6.93 -18.24 -11.79
N ILE A 519 -7.49 -17.22 -12.43
CA ILE A 519 -8.91 -16.88 -12.29
C ILE A 519 -9.84 -18.03 -12.70
N ASP A 520 -9.48 -18.80 -13.73
CA ASP A 520 -10.28 -19.93 -14.20
C ASP A 520 -10.33 -21.07 -13.18
N GLU A 521 -9.23 -21.31 -12.47
CA GLU A 521 -9.14 -22.25 -11.37
C GLU A 521 -10.05 -21.82 -10.21
N LEU A 522 -10.02 -20.54 -9.84
CA LEU A 522 -10.89 -20.01 -8.79
C LEU A 522 -12.36 -20.06 -9.16
N LEU A 523 -12.71 -19.71 -10.39
CA LEU A 523 -14.09 -19.78 -10.88
C LEU A 523 -14.62 -21.23 -10.99
N SER A 524 -13.74 -22.23 -11.06
CA SER A 524 -14.11 -23.64 -11.02
C SER A 524 -14.51 -24.16 -9.63
N LEU A 525 -14.27 -23.37 -8.56
CA LEU A 525 -14.63 -23.72 -7.19
C LEU A 525 -16.11 -23.41 -6.93
N GLU A 526 -16.98 -24.43 -6.97
CA GLU A 526 -18.44 -24.26 -6.78
C GLU A 526 -18.82 -23.56 -5.47
N GLY A 527 -18.08 -23.81 -4.39
CA GLY A 527 -18.32 -23.21 -3.07
C GLY A 527 -17.85 -21.77 -2.93
N LEU A 528 -17.05 -21.24 -3.86
CA LEU A 528 -16.56 -19.86 -3.81
C LEU A 528 -17.67 -18.91 -4.29
N LYS A 529 -18.08 -17.95 -3.46
CA LYS A 529 -19.18 -17.02 -3.76
C LYS A 529 -18.71 -15.65 -4.23
N VAL A 530 -17.59 -15.16 -3.68
CA VAL A 530 -17.08 -13.82 -3.92
C VAL A 530 -15.58 -13.90 -4.22
N ILE A 531 -15.11 -13.13 -5.17
CA ILE A 531 -13.69 -12.86 -5.36
C ILE A 531 -13.49 -11.38 -5.03
N GLU A 532 -12.57 -11.12 -4.13
CA GLU A 532 -12.11 -9.77 -3.90
C GLU A 532 -10.88 -9.52 -4.75
N VAL A 533 -10.84 -8.36 -5.38
CA VAL A 533 -9.71 -7.91 -6.20
C VAL A 533 -9.15 -6.63 -5.62
N ASN A 534 -7.85 -6.65 -5.31
CA ASN A 534 -7.12 -5.49 -4.84
C ASN A 534 -6.71 -4.58 -6.02
N LYS A 535 -6.97 -3.30 -5.90
CA LYS A 535 -6.31 -2.28 -6.73
C LYS A 535 -4.96 -1.97 -6.12
N ASP A 536 -3.93 -2.73 -6.52
CA ASP A 536 -2.57 -2.55 -6.02
C ASP A 536 -2.02 -1.15 -6.30
N ILE A 537 -1.29 -0.63 -5.34
CA ILE A 537 -0.53 0.61 -5.52
C ILE A 537 0.53 0.38 -6.61
N GLY A 538 0.50 1.20 -7.67
CA GLY A 538 1.38 1.02 -8.83
C GLY A 538 1.03 -0.17 -9.73
N GLY A 539 -0.06 -0.88 -9.44
CA GLY A 539 -0.62 -1.95 -10.26
C GLY A 539 -1.41 -1.44 -11.48
N PRO A 540 -2.13 -2.33 -12.18
CA PRO A 540 -2.96 -1.95 -13.33
C PRO A 540 -4.12 -1.05 -12.89
N SER A 541 -4.52 -0.11 -13.76
CA SER A 541 -5.71 0.71 -13.56
C SER A 541 -6.98 -0.14 -13.55
N VAL A 542 -8.06 0.37 -12.95
CA VAL A 542 -9.38 -0.30 -12.97
C VAL A 542 -9.80 -0.62 -14.41
N THR A 543 -9.55 0.30 -15.37
CA THR A 543 -9.84 0.08 -16.79
C THR A 543 -9.10 -1.15 -17.34
N ALA A 544 -7.83 -1.32 -16.99
CA ALA A 544 -7.05 -2.47 -17.43
C ALA A 544 -7.51 -3.80 -16.80
N MET A 545 -8.10 -3.74 -15.60
CA MET A 545 -8.64 -4.91 -14.90
C MET A 545 -10.03 -5.33 -15.38
N LEU A 546 -10.79 -4.46 -16.06
CA LEU A 546 -12.19 -4.71 -16.44
C LEU A 546 -12.46 -6.08 -17.08
N PRO A 547 -11.62 -6.62 -17.97
CA PRO A 547 -11.88 -7.95 -18.56
C PRO A 547 -11.98 -9.05 -17.51
N VAL A 548 -11.13 -9.01 -16.47
CA VAL A 548 -11.14 -9.99 -15.39
C VAL A 548 -12.27 -9.71 -14.40
N LEU A 549 -12.49 -8.43 -14.04
CA LEU A 549 -13.58 -8.03 -13.15
C LEU A 549 -14.95 -8.44 -13.73
N SER A 550 -15.18 -8.22 -15.03
CA SER A 550 -16.41 -8.64 -15.72
C SER A 550 -16.54 -10.16 -15.69
N LYS A 551 -15.48 -10.90 -16.01
CA LYS A 551 -15.46 -12.36 -15.97
C LYS A 551 -15.80 -12.91 -14.58
N ILE A 552 -15.31 -12.30 -13.51
CA ILE A 552 -15.69 -12.64 -12.13
C ILE A 552 -17.20 -12.43 -11.96
N MET A 553 -17.70 -11.26 -12.36
CA MET A 553 -19.08 -10.87 -12.15
C MET A 553 -20.09 -11.64 -13.01
N ASP A 554 -19.66 -12.37 -14.02
CA ASP A 554 -20.55 -13.27 -14.76
C ASP A 554 -21.17 -14.35 -13.84
N THR A 555 -20.38 -14.86 -12.89
CA THR A 555 -20.80 -16.01 -12.06
C THR A 555 -20.62 -15.80 -10.54
N ARG A 556 -19.86 -14.81 -10.10
CA ARG A 556 -19.53 -14.56 -8.69
C ARG A 556 -19.84 -13.13 -8.29
N GLY A 557 -19.89 -12.87 -6.98
CA GLY A 557 -19.80 -11.52 -6.44
C GLY A 557 -18.36 -10.99 -6.51
N LEU A 558 -18.23 -9.67 -6.57
CA LEU A 558 -16.96 -8.94 -6.61
C LEU A 558 -16.89 -7.97 -5.44
N ILE A 559 -15.80 -8.01 -4.68
CA ILE A 559 -15.37 -6.90 -3.83
C ILE A 559 -14.20 -6.24 -4.55
N LEU A 560 -14.31 -4.98 -4.90
CA LEU A 560 -13.19 -4.20 -5.43
C LEU A 560 -12.64 -3.35 -4.30
N TRP A 561 -11.41 -3.62 -3.88
CA TRP A 561 -10.76 -2.96 -2.76
C TRP A 561 -9.60 -2.08 -3.20
N GLY A 562 -9.46 -0.94 -2.57
CA GLY A 562 -8.30 -0.07 -2.72
C GLY A 562 -8.61 1.41 -2.69
N ASP A 563 -7.63 2.24 -3.00
CA ASP A 563 -7.84 3.67 -3.26
C ASP A 563 -8.55 3.84 -4.60
N LEU A 564 -9.89 3.83 -4.55
CA LEU A 564 -10.76 4.01 -5.71
C LEU A 564 -11.09 5.50 -5.86
N THR A 565 -10.42 6.18 -6.77
CA THR A 565 -10.68 7.59 -7.07
C THR A 565 -12.07 7.78 -7.70
N ILE A 566 -12.54 9.03 -7.80
CA ILE A 566 -13.81 9.30 -8.50
C ILE A 566 -13.76 8.84 -9.95
N GLU A 567 -12.60 8.96 -10.61
CA GLU A 567 -12.39 8.48 -11.99
C GLU A 567 -12.48 6.95 -12.07
N ASP A 568 -11.92 6.22 -11.11
CA ASP A 568 -12.06 4.76 -11.03
C ASP A 568 -13.53 4.36 -10.80
N LEU A 569 -14.21 5.06 -9.89
CA LEU A 569 -15.63 4.84 -9.59
C LEU A 569 -16.51 5.10 -10.81
N GLU A 570 -16.19 6.11 -11.62
CA GLU A 570 -16.87 6.39 -12.88
C GLU A 570 -16.67 5.27 -13.92
N VAL A 571 -15.45 4.71 -14.01
CA VAL A 571 -15.17 3.55 -14.85
C VAL A 571 -15.99 2.35 -14.40
N VAL A 572 -16.03 2.07 -13.10
CA VAL A 572 -16.82 0.98 -12.53
C VAL A 572 -18.32 1.17 -12.83
N LYS A 573 -18.86 2.38 -12.57
CA LYS A 573 -20.26 2.72 -12.81
C LYS A 573 -20.71 2.42 -14.25
N ARG A 574 -19.85 2.74 -15.24
CA ARG A 574 -20.16 2.56 -16.66
C ARG A 574 -19.99 1.13 -17.16
N SER A 575 -19.17 0.33 -16.48
CA SER A 575 -18.66 -0.93 -17.04
C SER A 575 -19.13 -2.18 -16.31
N LEU A 576 -19.51 -2.07 -15.03
CA LEU A 576 -19.88 -3.23 -14.20
C LEU A 576 -21.31 -3.09 -13.66
N PRO A 577 -22.07 -4.20 -13.57
CA PRO A 577 -23.40 -4.19 -12.97
C PRO A 577 -23.29 -4.01 -11.45
N CYS A 578 -24.30 -3.39 -10.82
CA CYS A 578 -24.34 -3.23 -9.36
C CYS A 578 -24.64 -4.54 -8.61
N ARG A 579 -25.29 -5.50 -9.27
CA ARG A 579 -25.61 -6.81 -8.66
C ARG A 579 -24.37 -7.58 -8.23
N GLY A 580 -24.30 -7.94 -6.97
CA GLY A 580 -23.14 -8.67 -6.43
C GLY A 580 -21.84 -7.88 -6.42
N LEU A 581 -21.91 -6.53 -6.49
CA LEU A 581 -20.76 -5.64 -6.42
C LEU A 581 -20.69 -4.99 -5.05
N CYS A 582 -19.51 -5.06 -4.43
CA CYS A 582 -19.12 -4.30 -3.25
C CYS A 582 -17.88 -3.46 -3.56
N LEU A 583 -17.90 -2.21 -3.19
CA LEU A 583 -16.76 -1.29 -3.26
C LEU A 583 -16.22 -1.06 -1.86
N HIS A 584 -15.06 -1.62 -1.54
CA HIS A 584 -14.37 -1.35 -0.28
C HIS A 584 -13.30 -0.29 -0.51
N VAL A 585 -13.67 0.96 -0.26
CA VAL A 585 -12.90 2.14 -0.65
C VAL A 585 -11.96 2.56 0.48
N VAL A 586 -10.67 2.58 0.21
CA VAL A 586 -9.68 3.24 1.07
C VAL A 586 -9.65 4.71 0.73
N ALA A 587 -9.87 5.57 1.71
CA ALA A 587 -9.86 7.01 1.54
C ALA A 587 -8.84 7.66 2.48
N PRO A 588 -8.03 8.61 2.01
CA PRO A 588 -6.95 9.19 2.82
C PRO A 588 -7.50 10.01 4.02
N THR A 589 -8.69 10.55 3.89
CA THR A 589 -9.33 11.37 4.93
C THR A 589 -10.81 11.06 5.06
N LEU A 590 -11.39 11.42 6.20
CA LEU A 590 -12.83 11.30 6.44
C LEU A 590 -13.64 12.14 5.43
N ALA A 591 -13.15 13.32 5.06
CA ALA A 591 -13.79 14.17 4.06
C ALA A 591 -13.84 13.50 2.68
N GLU A 592 -12.75 12.86 2.27
CA GLU A 592 -12.71 12.13 0.99
C GLU A 592 -13.57 10.86 1.04
N ALA A 593 -13.62 10.16 2.17
CA ALA A 593 -14.56 9.06 2.36
C ALA A 593 -16.01 9.51 2.20
N HIS A 594 -16.40 10.64 2.78
CA HIS A 594 -17.73 11.23 2.59
C HIS A 594 -18.01 11.61 1.13
N ARG A 595 -17.04 12.23 0.44
CA ARG A 595 -17.17 12.63 -0.96
C ARG A 595 -17.42 11.40 -1.85
N ARG A 596 -16.59 10.35 -1.72
CA ARG A 596 -16.71 9.12 -2.49
C ARG A 596 -17.99 8.35 -2.15
N ARG A 597 -18.38 8.30 -0.86
CA ARG A 597 -19.65 7.72 -0.46
C ARG A 597 -20.82 8.43 -1.11
N ASN A 598 -20.87 9.76 -1.04
CA ASN A 598 -21.95 10.54 -1.65
C ASN A 598 -22.01 10.31 -3.16
N TYR A 599 -20.86 10.19 -3.83
CA TYR A 599 -20.80 9.85 -5.24
C TYR A 599 -21.45 8.48 -5.52
N ILE A 600 -21.08 7.42 -4.76
CA ILE A 600 -21.62 6.07 -4.94
C ILE A 600 -23.12 6.02 -4.59
N HIS A 601 -23.55 6.68 -3.53
CA HIS A 601 -24.96 6.69 -3.11
C HIS A 601 -25.89 7.41 -4.11
N ASN A 602 -25.35 8.25 -4.98
CA ASN A 602 -26.08 8.94 -6.04
C ASN A 602 -25.92 8.25 -7.41
N TRP A 603 -25.57 6.98 -7.47
CA TRP A 603 -25.58 6.21 -8.71
C TRP A 603 -27.03 5.89 -9.08
N GLU A 604 -27.56 6.67 -10.02
CA GLU A 604 -28.84 6.41 -10.68
C GLU A 604 -28.62 5.85 -12.08
#